data_0697bfad669054b10a84c6aa0377f21b
#
_entry.id   0697bfad669054b10a84c6aa0377f21b
#
_cell.length_a   1.000
_cell.length_b   1.000
_cell.length_c   1.000
_cell.angle_alpha   90.00
_cell.angle_beta   90.00
_cell.angle_gamma   90.00
#
_symmetry.space_group_name_H-M   'P 1'
#
loop_
_entity.id
_entity.type
_entity.pdbx_description
1 polymer ?
#
loop_
_entity_poly.entity_id
_entity_poly.type
_entity_poly.pdbx_seq_one_letter_code
_entity_poly.pdbx_strand_id
1 'polypeptide(L)'
;MSSDDDYLEHICGDFEPHMVNLFRTVAKNQAIVLDIGANIGCTAILFSGICREVHAFEPSPSTFRYLKENVARNAGANVTLHNFGLGAEAAISTITFAANNRSGAFVSDLEKANADHLSEQIQIRTLDDTVSSLGLSGLDFVKIDVEGFEGHVLRGGAMSLQRFQPVVILELNHWCLNAFQRTSVPEFFDQLRSTFPLLYAVDGDRYLDLHSLDESYAVMYHHILHMRFPNIVCAFNEAQLAEFRVNYHHGMEEEAPPPVEVSEEVDELDLATKPNRSIVRRALSRVSGLIHRS
;
A
#
# COMPACT_ATOMS: atom_id res chain seq x y z
N MET A 1 8.30 -13.22 -17.29
CA MET A 1 7.19 -13.53 -16.37
C MET A 1 5.96 -13.91 -17.21
N SER A 2 4.97 -14.55 -16.61
CA SER A 2 3.71 -14.92 -17.27
C SER A 2 2.52 -14.65 -16.36
N SER A 3 1.40 -14.23 -16.94
CA SER A 3 0.07 -14.09 -16.34
C SER A 3 -0.96 -14.40 -17.42
N ASP A 4 -2.21 -14.69 -17.06
CA ASP A 4 -3.32 -14.87 -17.98
C ASP A 4 -4.27 -13.65 -18.02
N ASP A 5 -3.85 -12.56 -17.38
CA ASP A 5 -4.55 -11.28 -17.34
C ASP A 5 -3.70 -10.14 -17.94
N ASP A 6 -4.28 -8.96 -17.98
CA ASP A 6 -3.67 -7.76 -18.58
C ASP A 6 -2.58 -7.12 -17.69
N TYR A 7 -2.29 -7.69 -16.48
CA TYR A 7 -1.37 -7.09 -15.51
C TYR A 7 0.01 -6.79 -16.10
N LEU A 8 0.60 -7.76 -16.81
CA LEU A 8 1.92 -7.58 -17.43
C LEU A 8 1.93 -6.59 -18.59
N GLU A 9 0.79 -6.38 -19.27
CA GLU A 9 0.66 -5.41 -20.36
C GLU A 9 0.70 -3.98 -19.87
N HIS A 10 0.32 -3.75 -18.61
CA HIS A 10 0.38 -2.42 -17.97
C HIS A 10 1.79 -2.06 -17.47
N ILE A 11 2.73 -3.02 -17.43
CA ILE A 11 4.13 -2.76 -17.05
C ILE A 11 4.88 -2.25 -18.28
N CYS A 12 4.88 -0.93 -18.48
CA CYS A 12 5.62 -0.26 -19.54
C CYS A 12 7.01 0.17 -19.02
N GLY A 13 8.07 -0.56 -19.39
CA GLY A 13 9.45 -0.28 -18.97
C GLY A 13 9.81 -0.97 -17.65
N ASP A 14 10.43 -0.25 -16.70
CA ASP A 14 10.80 -0.80 -15.40
C ASP A 14 9.57 -0.96 -14.50
N PHE A 15 9.51 -2.10 -13.80
CA PHE A 15 8.45 -2.38 -12.83
C PHE A 15 8.50 -1.39 -11.67
N GLU A 16 7.47 -0.58 -11.52
CA GLU A 16 7.23 0.37 -10.41
C GLU A 16 8.52 0.98 -9.82
N PRO A 17 9.25 1.83 -10.54
CA PRO A 17 10.61 2.23 -10.18
C PRO A 17 10.70 2.93 -8.82
N HIS A 18 9.69 3.70 -8.41
CA HIS A 18 9.66 4.35 -7.10
C HIS A 18 9.53 3.35 -5.97
N MET A 19 8.66 2.36 -6.10
CA MET A 19 8.50 1.28 -5.13
C MET A 19 9.76 0.40 -5.05
N VAL A 20 10.36 0.04 -6.20
CA VAL A 20 11.62 -0.71 -6.25
C VAL A 20 12.75 0.04 -5.55
N ASN A 21 12.86 1.35 -5.74
CA ASN A 21 13.85 2.18 -5.05
C ASN A 21 13.59 2.22 -3.55
N LEU A 22 12.33 2.32 -3.12
CA LEU A 22 11.95 2.30 -1.72
C LEU A 22 12.36 0.96 -1.07
N PHE A 23 12.04 -0.17 -1.70
CA PHE A 23 12.43 -1.49 -1.20
C PHE A 23 13.95 -1.65 -1.10
N ARG A 24 14.71 -1.23 -2.12
CA ARG A 24 16.17 -1.27 -2.08
C ARG A 24 16.78 -0.41 -0.97
N THR A 25 16.14 0.71 -0.65
CA THR A 25 16.58 1.62 0.40
C THR A 25 16.42 1.00 1.80
N VAL A 26 15.34 0.22 2.02
CA VAL A 26 15.04 -0.33 3.36
C VAL A 26 15.41 -1.80 3.53
N ALA A 27 15.43 -2.61 2.45
CA ALA A 27 15.78 -4.01 2.50
C ALA A 27 17.31 -4.17 2.36
N LYS A 28 17.95 -4.74 3.38
CA LYS A 28 19.41 -4.95 3.43
C LYS A 28 19.78 -6.33 2.90
N ASN A 29 20.96 -6.47 2.27
CA ASN A 29 21.46 -7.71 1.63
C ASN A 29 21.47 -8.97 2.52
N GLN A 30 21.34 -8.85 3.83
CA GLN A 30 21.30 -9.96 4.79
C GLN A 30 19.89 -10.19 5.37
N ALA A 31 18.90 -9.48 4.86
CA ALA A 31 17.55 -9.48 5.42
C ALA A 31 16.79 -10.79 5.17
N ILE A 32 15.99 -11.18 6.17
CA ILE A 32 14.90 -12.15 6.06
C ILE A 32 13.63 -11.33 5.75
N VAL A 33 12.98 -11.64 4.65
CA VAL A 33 11.87 -10.86 4.10
C VAL A 33 10.59 -11.69 4.00
N LEU A 34 9.46 -11.09 4.40
CA LEU A 34 8.13 -11.60 4.06
C LEU A 34 7.50 -10.70 2.99
N ASP A 35 7.14 -11.29 1.88
CA ASP A 35 6.39 -10.68 0.77
C ASP A 35 4.94 -11.15 0.85
N ILE A 36 4.09 -10.38 1.52
CA ILE A 36 2.69 -10.72 1.79
C ILE A 36 1.81 -10.07 0.71
N GLY A 37 1.10 -10.90 -0.05
CA GLY A 37 0.44 -10.51 -1.29
C GLY A 37 1.43 -10.51 -2.46
N ALA A 38 2.14 -11.64 -2.64
CA ALA A 38 3.19 -11.76 -3.67
C ALA A 38 2.64 -11.79 -5.10
N ASN A 39 1.33 -11.98 -5.26
CA ASN A 39 0.66 -12.04 -6.56
C ASN A 39 1.40 -13.00 -7.52
N ILE A 40 1.70 -12.59 -8.75
CA ILE A 40 2.45 -13.40 -9.73
C ILE A 40 3.97 -13.40 -9.53
N GLY A 41 4.50 -12.69 -8.49
CA GLY A 41 5.88 -12.79 -8.01
C GLY A 41 6.83 -11.68 -8.43
N CYS A 42 6.37 -10.51 -8.88
CA CYS A 42 7.24 -9.38 -9.24
C CYS A 42 8.15 -8.97 -8.07
N THR A 43 7.57 -8.74 -6.90
CA THR A 43 8.28 -8.37 -5.68
C THR A 43 9.12 -9.51 -5.11
N ALA A 44 8.63 -10.75 -5.11
CA ALA A 44 9.38 -11.92 -4.68
C ALA A 44 10.68 -12.12 -5.50
N ILE A 45 10.61 -11.93 -6.82
CA ILE A 45 11.79 -12.00 -7.71
C ILE A 45 12.76 -10.85 -7.42
N LEU A 46 12.25 -9.63 -7.23
CA LEU A 46 13.09 -8.49 -6.84
C LEU A 46 13.83 -8.79 -5.53
N PHE A 47 13.13 -9.21 -4.48
CA PHE A 47 13.71 -9.53 -3.18
C PHE A 47 14.71 -10.68 -3.26
N SER A 48 14.50 -11.65 -4.14
CA SER A 48 15.47 -12.75 -4.32
C SER A 48 16.86 -12.27 -4.74
N GLY A 49 16.93 -11.13 -5.44
CA GLY A 49 18.18 -10.52 -5.90
C GLY A 49 18.86 -9.61 -4.88
N ILE A 50 18.16 -9.17 -3.83
CA ILE A 50 18.66 -8.18 -2.87
C ILE A 50 18.63 -8.65 -1.41
N CYS A 51 17.99 -9.77 -1.09
CA CYS A 51 17.80 -10.27 0.26
C CYS A 51 18.36 -11.69 0.41
N ARG A 52 18.65 -12.07 1.65
CA ARG A 52 19.21 -13.40 1.97
C ARG A 52 18.16 -14.51 1.86
N GLU A 53 16.95 -14.26 2.34
CA GLU A 53 15.87 -15.22 2.47
C GLU A 53 14.53 -14.52 2.26
N VAL A 54 13.70 -15.10 1.41
CA VAL A 54 12.38 -14.54 1.04
C VAL A 54 11.29 -15.58 1.25
N HIS A 55 10.24 -15.21 1.98
CA HIS A 55 9.02 -15.98 2.10
C HIS A 55 7.88 -15.21 1.42
N ALA A 56 7.38 -15.75 0.31
CA ALA A 56 6.33 -15.12 -0.49
C ALA A 56 4.98 -15.80 -0.27
N PHE A 57 3.97 -15.03 0.07
CA PHE A 57 2.62 -15.50 0.41
C PHE A 57 1.61 -15.04 -0.64
N GLU A 58 0.92 -15.98 -1.25
CA GLU A 58 -0.16 -15.72 -2.21
C GLU A 58 -1.29 -16.74 -1.95
N PRO A 59 -2.47 -16.27 -1.48
CA PRO A 59 -3.56 -17.16 -1.10
C PRO A 59 -4.31 -17.79 -2.28
N SER A 60 -4.49 -17.07 -3.41
CA SER A 60 -5.25 -17.56 -4.55
C SER A 60 -4.54 -18.75 -5.21
N PRO A 61 -5.16 -19.95 -5.28
CA PRO A 61 -4.54 -21.12 -5.91
C PRO A 61 -4.19 -20.91 -7.37
N SER A 62 -5.01 -20.17 -8.11
CA SER A 62 -4.76 -19.90 -9.53
C SER A 62 -3.64 -18.88 -9.75
N THR A 63 -3.56 -17.81 -8.93
CA THR A 63 -2.48 -16.83 -8.97
C THR A 63 -1.15 -17.44 -8.48
N PHE A 64 -1.20 -18.25 -7.42
CA PHE A 64 -0.04 -18.97 -6.88
C PHE A 64 0.65 -19.85 -7.92
N ARG A 65 -0.07 -20.39 -8.87
CA ARG A 65 0.50 -21.17 -9.97
C ARG A 65 1.44 -20.30 -10.82
N TYR A 66 1.04 -19.06 -11.15
CA TYR A 66 1.90 -18.08 -11.84
C TYR A 66 3.08 -17.66 -10.99
N LEU A 67 2.85 -17.37 -9.70
CA LEU A 67 3.94 -17.09 -8.74
C LEU A 67 5.01 -18.18 -8.79
N LYS A 68 4.60 -19.45 -8.67
CA LYS A 68 5.51 -20.60 -8.69
C LYS A 68 6.31 -20.70 -9.99
N GLU A 69 5.64 -20.55 -11.13
CA GLU A 69 6.30 -20.60 -12.45
C GLU A 69 7.27 -19.44 -12.65
N ASN A 70 6.86 -18.24 -12.28
CA ASN A 70 7.67 -17.03 -12.46
C ASN A 70 8.91 -17.04 -11.57
N VAL A 71 8.76 -17.43 -10.31
CA VAL A 71 9.89 -17.58 -9.38
C VAL A 71 10.85 -18.65 -9.83
N ALA A 72 10.35 -19.83 -10.26
CA ALA A 72 11.21 -20.92 -10.76
C ALA A 72 12.07 -20.52 -11.97
N ARG A 73 11.61 -19.57 -12.77
CA ARG A 73 12.33 -19.10 -13.97
C ARG A 73 13.26 -17.92 -13.73
N ASN A 74 12.96 -17.08 -12.73
CA ASN A 74 13.57 -15.75 -12.63
C ASN A 74 14.20 -15.45 -11.26
N ALA A 75 13.92 -16.23 -10.22
CA ALA A 75 14.44 -16.00 -8.87
C ALA A 75 15.59 -16.93 -8.51
N GLY A 76 16.33 -16.56 -7.46
CA GLY A 76 17.31 -17.43 -6.80
C GLY A 76 16.66 -18.56 -6.00
N ALA A 77 17.49 -19.46 -5.46
CA ALA A 77 17.05 -20.57 -4.61
C ALA A 77 16.65 -20.15 -3.19
N ASN A 78 16.69 -18.86 -2.89
CA ASN A 78 16.42 -18.27 -1.57
C ASN A 78 14.95 -17.84 -1.37
N VAL A 79 14.03 -18.24 -2.27
CA VAL A 79 12.60 -17.92 -2.17
C VAL A 79 11.79 -19.17 -1.78
N THR A 80 11.06 -19.07 -0.69
CA THR A 80 10.08 -20.08 -0.24
C THR A 80 8.66 -19.55 -0.49
N LEU A 81 7.83 -20.37 -1.14
CA LEU A 81 6.48 -20.00 -1.56
C LEU A 81 5.42 -20.62 -0.66
N HIS A 82 4.40 -19.83 -0.29
CA HIS A 82 3.33 -20.23 0.60
C HIS A 82 1.98 -19.93 -0.04
N ASN A 83 1.16 -20.99 -0.27
CA ASN A 83 -0.19 -20.83 -0.84
C ASN A 83 -1.24 -20.71 0.27
N PHE A 84 -1.15 -19.65 1.04
CA PHE A 84 -2.15 -19.19 2.01
C PHE A 84 -1.98 -17.69 2.26
N GLY A 85 -3.04 -17.03 2.71
CA GLY A 85 -3.01 -15.64 3.13
C GLY A 85 -2.69 -15.49 4.61
N LEU A 86 -2.35 -14.26 5.00
CA LEU A 86 -2.14 -13.88 6.39
C LEU A 86 -3.24 -12.94 6.86
N GLY A 87 -3.69 -13.10 8.11
CA GLY A 87 -4.77 -12.30 8.69
C GLY A 87 -4.80 -12.37 10.21
N ALA A 88 -5.86 -11.81 10.82
CA ALA A 88 -5.98 -11.69 12.27
C ALA A 88 -6.17 -13.03 12.99
N GLU A 89 -6.79 -14.00 12.32
CA GLU A 89 -7.06 -15.34 12.84
C GLU A 89 -7.00 -16.38 11.72
N ALA A 90 -6.81 -17.65 12.11
CA ALA A 90 -6.82 -18.75 11.16
C ALA A 90 -8.26 -19.04 10.69
N ALA A 91 -8.47 -19.04 9.39
CA ALA A 91 -9.80 -19.19 8.78
C ALA A 91 -9.72 -19.82 7.39
N ILE A 92 -10.85 -20.33 6.93
CA ILE A 92 -11.12 -20.54 5.51
C ILE A 92 -11.94 -19.34 5.04
N SER A 93 -11.50 -18.68 3.98
CA SER A 93 -12.14 -17.50 3.43
C SER A 93 -12.28 -17.59 1.91
N THR A 94 -12.86 -16.58 1.31
CA THR A 94 -12.98 -16.46 -0.14
C THR A 94 -12.23 -15.23 -0.61
N ILE A 95 -11.40 -15.39 -1.64
CA ILE A 95 -10.80 -14.28 -2.39
C ILE A 95 -11.58 -14.09 -3.68
N THR A 96 -11.82 -12.85 -4.05
CA THR A 96 -12.58 -12.48 -5.24
C THR A 96 -11.77 -11.53 -6.11
N PHE A 97 -11.77 -11.71 -7.41
CA PHE A 97 -11.04 -10.88 -8.37
C PHE A 97 -11.75 -10.84 -9.73
N ALA A 98 -11.50 -9.78 -10.51
CA ALA A 98 -11.94 -9.71 -11.89
C ALA A 98 -11.15 -10.68 -12.77
N ALA A 99 -11.80 -11.31 -13.75
CA ALA A 99 -11.17 -12.32 -14.61
C ALA A 99 -9.94 -11.79 -15.35
N ASN A 100 -9.89 -10.50 -15.65
CA ASN A 100 -8.79 -9.82 -16.34
C ASN A 100 -7.87 -9.00 -15.42
N ASN A 101 -8.07 -9.05 -14.09
CA ASN A 101 -7.24 -8.33 -13.12
C ASN A 101 -7.10 -9.12 -11.83
N ARG A 102 -6.00 -9.86 -11.70
CA ARG A 102 -5.66 -10.62 -10.49
C ARG A 102 -5.05 -9.76 -9.41
N SER A 103 -4.42 -8.62 -9.78
CA SER A 103 -3.76 -7.74 -8.82
C SER A 103 -4.76 -7.05 -7.88
N GLY A 104 -5.97 -6.78 -8.33
CA GLY A 104 -7.05 -6.26 -7.50
C GLY A 104 -7.88 -7.34 -6.77
N ALA A 105 -7.27 -8.46 -6.39
CA ALA A 105 -7.93 -9.53 -5.65
C ALA A 105 -8.13 -9.15 -4.19
N PHE A 106 -9.34 -9.26 -3.67
CA PHE A 106 -9.68 -8.87 -2.31
C PHE A 106 -10.33 -9.97 -1.50
N VAL A 107 -10.13 -9.95 -0.18
CA VAL A 107 -10.81 -10.81 0.80
C VAL A 107 -11.91 -10.00 1.47
N SER A 108 -13.15 -10.47 1.39
CA SER A 108 -14.29 -9.80 2.02
C SER A 108 -15.41 -10.79 2.30
N ASP A 109 -16.06 -10.64 3.46
CA ASP A 109 -17.29 -11.35 3.81
C ASP A 109 -18.54 -10.80 3.10
N LEU A 110 -18.36 -9.70 2.35
CA LEU A 110 -19.46 -9.07 1.61
C LEU A 110 -19.52 -9.68 0.21
N GLU A 111 -20.68 -10.23 -0.15
CA GLU A 111 -21.02 -10.62 -1.52
C GLU A 111 -21.08 -9.37 -2.42
N LYS A 112 -19.91 -8.82 -2.75
CA LYS A 112 -19.79 -7.68 -3.68
C LYS A 112 -19.23 -8.08 -5.03
N ALA A 113 -19.19 -9.39 -5.30
CA ALA A 113 -18.79 -9.89 -6.61
C ALA A 113 -19.81 -9.49 -7.66
N ASN A 114 -19.38 -8.80 -8.70
CA ASN A 114 -20.18 -8.65 -9.92
C ASN A 114 -20.28 -10.01 -10.64
N ALA A 115 -21.23 -10.16 -11.56
CA ALA A 115 -21.46 -11.41 -12.29
C ALA A 115 -20.22 -11.98 -13.02
N ASP A 116 -19.24 -11.12 -13.32
CA ASP A 116 -18.00 -11.45 -14.04
C ASP A 116 -16.78 -11.67 -13.12
N HIS A 117 -16.95 -11.59 -11.81
CA HIS A 117 -15.87 -11.88 -10.86
C HIS A 117 -15.71 -13.39 -10.64
N LEU A 118 -14.46 -13.82 -10.50
CA LEU A 118 -14.08 -15.16 -10.08
C LEU A 118 -13.86 -15.17 -8.58
N SER A 119 -14.19 -16.30 -7.94
CA SER A 119 -13.97 -16.49 -6.50
C SER A 119 -13.28 -17.82 -6.25
N GLU A 120 -12.31 -17.80 -5.33
CA GLU A 120 -11.57 -18.98 -4.92
C GLU A 120 -11.57 -19.12 -3.39
N GLN A 121 -11.68 -20.36 -2.91
CA GLN A 121 -11.51 -20.65 -1.49
C GLN A 121 -10.04 -20.61 -1.12
N ILE A 122 -9.71 -19.91 -0.02
CA ILE A 122 -8.34 -19.73 0.45
C ILE A 122 -8.21 -20.08 1.95
N GLN A 123 -6.99 -20.42 2.36
CA GLN A 123 -6.62 -20.51 3.76
C GLN A 123 -6.03 -19.19 4.23
N ILE A 124 -6.43 -18.74 5.42
CA ILE A 124 -5.81 -17.65 6.16
C ILE A 124 -5.15 -18.23 7.41
N ARG A 125 -3.94 -17.76 7.73
CA ARG A 125 -3.20 -18.07 8.96
C ARG A 125 -2.80 -16.78 9.65
N THR A 126 -2.39 -16.85 10.91
CA THR A 126 -1.79 -15.67 11.56
C THR A 126 -0.31 -15.55 11.16
N LEU A 127 0.19 -14.32 11.14
CA LEU A 127 1.62 -14.10 10.94
C LEU A 127 2.44 -14.69 12.09
N ASP A 128 1.94 -14.58 13.33
CA ASP A 128 2.62 -15.09 14.52
C ASP A 128 2.80 -16.63 14.49
N ASP A 129 1.74 -17.38 14.15
CA ASP A 129 1.82 -18.84 13.99
C ASP A 129 2.73 -19.23 12.81
N THR A 130 2.69 -18.45 11.73
CA THR A 130 3.50 -18.69 10.54
C THR A 130 4.97 -18.51 10.84
N VAL A 131 5.37 -17.41 11.44
CA VAL A 131 6.77 -17.12 11.83
C VAL A 131 7.28 -18.17 12.81
N SER A 132 6.44 -18.58 13.77
CA SER A 132 6.76 -19.67 14.72
C SER A 132 6.96 -21.00 14.01
N SER A 133 6.06 -21.37 13.09
CA SER A 133 6.13 -22.65 12.37
C SER A 133 7.30 -22.75 11.40
N LEU A 134 7.73 -21.62 10.83
CA LEU A 134 8.91 -21.53 9.96
C LEU A 134 10.22 -21.53 10.76
N GLY A 135 10.15 -21.34 12.08
CA GLY A 135 11.33 -21.29 12.93
C GLY A 135 12.28 -20.13 12.61
N LEU A 136 11.74 -19.00 12.16
CA LEU A 136 12.55 -17.85 11.78
C LEU A 136 13.34 -17.30 12.97
N SER A 137 14.64 -17.19 12.81
CA SER A 137 15.55 -16.64 13.83
C SER A 137 15.60 -15.11 13.83
N GLY A 138 15.08 -14.47 12.79
CA GLY A 138 14.98 -13.03 12.58
C GLY A 138 13.85 -12.71 11.60
N LEU A 139 13.46 -11.46 11.56
CA LEU A 139 12.57 -10.89 10.57
C LEU A 139 12.97 -9.42 10.43
N ASP A 140 13.49 -9.06 9.27
CA ASP A 140 14.10 -7.74 9.08
C ASP A 140 13.20 -6.80 8.28
N PHE A 141 12.42 -7.37 7.33
CA PHE A 141 11.57 -6.59 6.46
C PHE A 141 10.28 -7.33 6.11
N VAL A 142 9.15 -6.61 6.07
CA VAL A 142 7.84 -7.12 5.67
C VAL A 142 7.21 -6.17 4.65
N LYS A 143 6.88 -6.68 3.47
CA LYS A 143 5.98 -6.01 2.52
C LYS A 143 4.57 -6.54 2.74
N ILE A 144 3.58 -5.65 2.82
CA ILE A 144 2.17 -6.00 2.92
C ILE A 144 1.40 -5.23 1.85
N ASP A 145 0.79 -5.95 0.93
CA ASP A 145 -0.02 -5.41 -0.15
C ASP A 145 -1.11 -6.44 -0.45
N VAL A 146 -2.24 -6.27 0.21
CA VAL A 146 -3.31 -7.27 0.29
C VAL A 146 -4.71 -6.65 0.14
N GLU A 147 -4.75 -5.55 -0.60
CA GLU A 147 -5.97 -4.90 -1.07
C GLU A 147 -7.00 -4.61 0.05
N GLY A 148 -6.52 -3.89 1.06
CA GLY A 148 -7.29 -3.43 2.22
C GLY A 148 -7.24 -4.37 3.43
N PHE A 149 -6.65 -5.57 3.32
CA PHE A 149 -6.58 -6.54 4.41
C PHE A 149 -5.37 -6.35 5.34
N GLU A 150 -4.57 -5.28 5.14
CA GLU A 150 -3.32 -4.97 5.87
C GLU A 150 -3.53 -4.94 7.38
N GLY A 151 -4.61 -4.30 7.84
CA GLY A 151 -4.95 -4.21 9.25
C GLY A 151 -5.19 -5.59 9.91
N HIS A 152 -5.69 -6.57 9.17
CA HIS A 152 -5.85 -7.94 9.65
C HIS A 152 -4.51 -8.66 9.76
N VAL A 153 -3.61 -8.46 8.78
CA VAL A 153 -2.25 -9.02 8.82
C VAL A 153 -1.49 -8.50 10.04
N LEU A 154 -1.52 -7.19 10.29
CA LEU A 154 -0.84 -6.56 11.42
C LEU A 154 -1.37 -7.08 12.77
N ARG A 155 -2.70 -7.25 12.92
CA ARG A 155 -3.29 -7.82 14.14
C ARG A 155 -2.83 -9.26 14.39
N GLY A 156 -2.77 -10.09 13.35
CA GLY A 156 -2.30 -11.48 13.46
C GLY A 156 -0.78 -11.63 13.59
N GLY A 157 -0.03 -10.52 13.48
CA GLY A 157 1.43 -10.47 13.61
C GLY A 157 1.94 -9.70 14.82
N ALA A 158 1.07 -9.31 15.74
CA ALA A 158 1.42 -8.38 16.81
C ALA A 158 2.62 -8.84 17.67
N MET A 159 2.72 -10.14 17.99
CA MET A 159 3.85 -10.68 18.77
C MET A 159 5.15 -10.70 17.93
N SER A 160 5.06 -11.10 16.68
CA SER A 160 6.23 -11.14 15.77
C SER A 160 6.75 -9.74 15.48
N LEU A 161 5.87 -8.77 15.23
CA LEU A 161 6.24 -7.37 15.03
C LEU A 161 6.92 -6.79 16.28
N GLN A 162 6.37 -7.04 17.46
CA GLN A 162 6.98 -6.59 18.71
C GLN A 162 8.34 -7.25 18.98
N ARG A 163 8.47 -8.55 18.70
CA ARG A 163 9.68 -9.33 18.95
C ARG A 163 10.82 -8.98 18.02
N PHE A 164 10.55 -8.91 16.73
CA PHE A 164 11.59 -8.76 15.70
C PHE A 164 11.77 -7.33 15.24
N GLN A 165 10.77 -6.49 15.43
CA GLN A 165 10.78 -5.07 15.04
C GLN A 165 11.24 -4.86 13.58
N PRO A 166 10.62 -5.53 12.59
CA PRO A 166 10.99 -5.36 11.20
C PRO A 166 10.64 -3.97 10.69
N VAL A 167 11.32 -3.50 9.64
CA VAL A 167 10.74 -2.45 8.82
C VAL A 167 9.55 -3.03 8.06
N VAL A 168 8.43 -2.33 8.06
CA VAL A 168 7.24 -2.74 7.31
C VAL A 168 6.93 -1.68 6.26
N ILE A 169 6.73 -2.12 5.01
CA ILE A 169 6.13 -1.29 3.98
C ILE A 169 4.78 -1.91 3.62
N LEU A 170 3.75 -1.08 3.64
CA LEU A 170 2.42 -1.49 3.25
C LEU A 170 1.82 -0.51 2.23
N GLU A 171 0.94 -1.05 1.39
CA GLU A 171 0.15 -0.23 0.47
C GLU A 171 -0.96 0.50 1.23
N LEU A 172 -1.20 1.76 0.87
CA LEU A 172 -2.38 2.50 1.25
C LEU A 172 -3.38 2.49 0.10
N ASN A 173 -4.42 1.71 0.21
CA ASN A 173 -5.54 1.69 -0.74
C ASN A 173 -6.84 2.04 -0.02
N HIS A 174 -7.16 3.35 0.02
CA HIS A 174 -8.34 3.86 0.72
C HIS A 174 -9.64 3.25 0.18
N TRP A 175 -9.68 2.95 -1.12
CA TRP A 175 -10.88 2.38 -1.74
C TRP A 175 -11.13 0.97 -1.22
N CYS A 176 -10.10 0.11 -1.20
CA CYS A 176 -10.19 -1.25 -0.68
C CYS A 176 -10.48 -1.29 0.83
N LEU A 177 -9.84 -0.42 1.62
CA LEU A 177 -10.13 -0.25 3.04
C LEU A 177 -11.61 0.06 3.27
N ASN A 178 -12.16 1.05 2.58
CA ASN A 178 -13.56 1.45 2.75
C ASN A 178 -14.54 0.43 2.16
N ALA A 179 -14.29 -0.04 0.92
CA ALA A 179 -15.22 -0.88 0.19
C ALA A 179 -15.32 -2.29 0.78
N PHE A 180 -14.20 -2.90 1.18
CA PHE A 180 -14.13 -4.30 1.58
C PHE A 180 -14.03 -4.48 3.09
N GLN A 181 -13.29 -3.64 3.79
CA GLN A 181 -13.05 -3.77 5.23
C GLN A 181 -13.89 -2.81 6.08
N ARG A 182 -14.58 -1.84 5.46
CA ARG A 182 -15.35 -0.79 6.14
C ARG A 182 -14.51 0.02 7.14
N THR A 183 -13.22 0.11 6.87
CA THR A 183 -12.24 0.84 7.66
C THR A 183 -11.97 2.18 7.00
N SER A 184 -12.07 3.26 7.73
CA SER A 184 -11.71 4.60 7.25
C SER A 184 -10.19 4.80 7.25
N VAL A 185 -9.67 5.69 6.41
CA VAL A 185 -8.24 6.03 6.41
C VAL A 185 -7.75 6.54 7.77
N PRO A 186 -8.46 7.45 8.47
CA PRO A 186 -8.07 7.86 9.82
C PRO A 186 -7.99 6.70 10.82
N GLU A 187 -8.96 5.80 10.81
CA GLU A 187 -8.96 4.61 11.69
C GLU A 187 -7.78 3.69 11.38
N PHE A 188 -7.45 3.51 10.11
CA PHE A 188 -6.28 2.74 9.71
C PHE A 188 -4.97 3.40 10.18
N PHE A 189 -4.86 4.74 10.05
CA PHE A 189 -3.71 5.47 10.59
C PHE A 189 -3.59 5.33 12.11
N ASP A 190 -4.70 5.37 12.85
CA ASP A 190 -4.71 5.18 14.31
C ASP A 190 -4.24 3.76 14.69
N GLN A 191 -4.65 2.74 13.93
CA GLN A 191 -4.14 1.38 14.11
C GLN A 191 -2.62 1.32 13.90
N LEU A 192 -2.09 1.95 12.84
CA LEU A 192 -0.65 1.98 12.57
C LEU A 192 0.12 2.74 13.67
N ARG A 193 -0.37 3.91 14.12
CA ARG A 193 0.21 4.69 15.20
C ARG A 193 0.31 3.92 16.52
N SER A 194 -0.65 3.03 16.78
CA SER A 194 -0.63 2.21 18.00
C SER A 194 0.47 1.13 17.98
N THR A 195 0.99 0.81 16.80
CA THR A 195 1.97 -0.27 16.59
C THR A 195 3.37 0.25 16.34
N PHE A 196 3.50 1.32 15.53
CA PHE A 196 4.78 1.79 15.03
C PHE A 196 5.12 3.19 15.55
N PRO A 197 6.28 3.37 16.21
CA PRO A 197 6.73 4.69 16.65
C PRO A 197 7.18 5.63 15.53
N LEU A 198 7.53 5.08 14.35
CA LEU A 198 7.91 5.83 13.16
C LEU A 198 7.02 5.41 12.00
N LEU A 199 6.35 6.38 11.37
CA LEU A 199 5.29 6.13 10.40
C LEU A 199 5.26 7.21 9.33
N TYR A 200 5.61 6.87 8.09
CA TYR A 200 5.76 7.83 7.00
C TYR A 200 5.00 7.38 5.76
N ALA A 201 4.13 8.25 5.24
CA ALA A 201 3.52 8.06 3.92
C ALA A 201 4.48 8.58 2.84
N VAL A 202 4.68 7.80 1.78
CA VAL A 202 5.69 8.05 0.74
C VAL A 202 5.04 8.24 -0.62
N ASP A 203 5.49 9.26 -1.34
CA ASP A 203 5.10 9.57 -2.72
C ASP A 203 6.35 10.04 -3.50
N GLY A 204 6.75 9.26 -4.51
CA GLY A 204 8.01 9.50 -5.22
C GLY A 204 9.23 9.42 -4.30
N ASP A 205 9.97 10.52 -4.17
CA ASP A 205 11.10 10.71 -3.26
C ASP A 205 10.76 11.56 -2.02
N ARG A 206 9.46 11.79 -1.78
CA ARG A 206 8.94 12.61 -0.68
C ARG A 206 8.22 11.75 0.36
N TYR A 207 8.23 12.24 1.59
CA TYR A 207 7.44 11.61 2.66
C TYR A 207 6.81 12.65 3.60
N LEU A 208 5.71 12.24 4.23
CA LEU A 208 5.02 12.96 5.29
C LEU A 208 4.91 12.08 6.54
N ASP A 209 4.98 12.70 7.72
CA ASP A 209 4.89 12.02 9.02
C ASP A 209 3.43 11.80 9.41
N LEU A 210 3.01 10.55 9.48
CA LEU A 210 1.64 10.20 9.88
C LEU A 210 1.38 10.34 11.38
N HIS A 211 2.38 10.62 12.22
CA HIS A 211 2.16 11.04 13.62
C HIS A 211 1.79 12.52 13.72
N SER A 212 2.14 13.34 12.72
CA SER A 212 1.66 14.71 12.58
C SER A 212 0.19 14.70 12.11
N LEU A 213 -0.70 15.36 12.85
CA LEU A 213 -2.11 15.44 12.46
C LEU A 213 -2.28 16.21 11.14
N ASP A 214 -1.58 17.33 10.98
CA ASP A 214 -1.69 18.16 9.77
C ASP A 214 -1.19 17.41 8.55
N GLU A 215 -0.06 16.70 8.67
CA GLU A 215 0.49 15.91 7.57
C GLU A 215 -0.37 14.69 7.25
N SER A 216 -0.94 14.01 8.26
CA SER A 216 -1.87 12.90 8.03
C SER A 216 -3.16 13.34 7.33
N TYR A 217 -3.66 14.56 7.60
CA TYR A 217 -4.76 15.15 6.84
C TYR A 217 -4.36 15.45 5.40
N ALA A 218 -3.15 15.99 5.16
CA ALA A 218 -2.64 16.22 3.81
C ALA A 218 -2.52 14.91 3.03
N VAL A 219 -1.93 13.86 3.63
CA VAL A 219 -1.86 12.53 3.04
C VAL A 219 -3.25 12.01 2.66
N MET A 220 -4.19 12.03 3.60
CA MET A 220 -5.57 11.57 3.35
C MET A 220 -6.22 12.35 2.19
N TYR A 221 -6.11 13.67 2.17
CA TYR A 221 -6.67 14.51 1.11
C TYR A 221 -6.10 14.14 -0.26
N HIS A 222 -4.77 14.12 -0.38
CA HIS A 222 -4.09 13.86 -1.66
C HIS A 222 -4.24 12.40 -2.09
N HIS A 223 -4.30 11.47 -1.14
CA HIS A 223 -4.52 10.07 -1.45
C HIS A 223 -5.94 9.82 -1.98
N ILE A 224 -6.97 10.35 -1.31
CA ILE A 224 -8.38 10.15 -1.72
C ILE A 224 -8.67 10.79 -3.08
N LEU A 225 -8.11 11.98 -3.36
CA LEU A 225 -8.40 12.70 -4.61
C LEU A 225 -7.49 12.31 -5.77
N HIS A 226 -6.25 11.89 -5.50
CA HIS A 226 -5.23 11.78 -6.53
C HIS A 226 -4.40 10.49 -6.44
N MET A 227 -4.73 9.56 -5.52
CA MET A 227 -3.98 8.32 -5.25
C MET A 227 -2.49 8.55 -4.93
N ARG A 228 -2.13 9.75 -4.43
CA ARG A 228 -0.77 10.05 -3.96
C ARG A 228 -0.49 9.34 -2.64
N PHE A 229 0.78 9.21 -2.27
CA PHE A 229 1.21 8.51 -1.07
C PHE A 229 0.72 7.06 -1.00
N PRO A 230 0.97 6.24 -2.05
CA PRO A 230 0.45 4.87 -2.09
C PRO A 230 1.17 3.92 -1.12
N ASN A 231 2.35 4.30 -0.60
CA ASN A 231 3.13 3.45 0.28
C ASN A 231 3.31 4.07 1.66
N ILE A 232 3.20 3.25 2.70
CA ILE A 232 3.49 3.63 4.09
C ILE A 232 4.70 2.85 4.58
N VAL A 233 5.71 3.57 5.08
CA VAL A 233 6.91 3.03 5.73
C VAL A 233 6.72 3.09 7.23
N CYS A 234 6.82 1.94 7.89
CA CYS A 234 6.70 1.78 9.33
C CYS A 234 8.01 1.24 9.90
N ALA A 235 8.51 1.81 10.99
CA ALA A 235 9.72 1.36 11.64
C ALA A 235 9.64 1.54 13.16
N PHE A 236 10.55 0.87 13.87
CA PHE A 236 10.60 0.89 15.33
C PHE A 236 11.69 1.82 15.88
N ASN A 237 12.70 2.16 15.08
CA ASN A 237 13.78 3.06 15.48
C ASN A 237 14.43 3.75 14.28
N GLU A 238 15.08 4.90 14.53
CA GLU A 238 15.71 5.72 13.49
C GLU A 238 16.86 5.02 12.75
N ALA A 239 17.55 4.08 13.41
CA ALA A 239 18.67 3.38 12.75
C ALA A 239 18.21 2.51 11.58
N GLN A 240 16.95 2.04 11.61
CA GLN A 240 16.34 1.28 10.50
C GLN A 240 16.11 2.16 9.27
N LEU A 241 15.94 3.46 9.46
CA LEU A 241 15.60 4.43 8.41
C LEU A 241 16.77 5.33 8.00
N ALA A 242 18.02 5.00 8.39
CA ALA A 242 19.18 5.83 8.10
C ALA A 242 19.35 6.11 6.58
N GLU A 243 19.23 5.09 5.73
CA GLU A 243 19.31 5.25 4.28
C GLU A 243 18.06 5.93 3.70
N PHE A 244 16.89 5.67 4.29
CA PHE A 244 15.65 6.35 3.91
C PHE A 244 15.76 7.86 4.12
N ARG A 245 16.28 8.31 5.28
CA ARG A 245 16.51 9.72 5.57
C ARG A 245 17.49 10.43 4.63
N VAL A 246 18.38 9.68 4.00
CA VAL A 246 19.34 10.23 3.02
C VAL A 246 18.70 10.38 1.64
N ASN A 247 17.87 9.42 1.25
CA ASN A 247 17.35 9.32 -0.11
C ASN A 247 15.95 9.94 -0.30
N TYR A 248 15.22 10.18 0.80
CA TYR A 248 13.86 10.72 0.78
C TYR A 248 13.79 12.05 1.52
N HIS A 249 12.95 12.97 1.02
CA HIS A 249 12.85 14.32 1.53
C HIS A 249 11.52 14.55 2.24
N HIS A 250 11.58 15.16 3.43
CA HIS A 250 10.38 15.52 4.17
C HIS A 250 9.63 16.67 3.47
N GLY A 251 8.31 16.56 3.42
CA GLY A 251 7.41 17.53 2.81
C GLY A 251 6.87 17.10 1.45
N MET A 252 5.96 17.89 0.92
CA MET A 252 5.39 17.72 -0.42
C MET A 252 6.23 18.47 -1.45
N GLU A 253 6.18 18.04 -2.70
CA GLU A 253 6.60 18.93 -3.79
C GLU A 253 5.68 20.15 -3.82
N GLU A 254 6.27 21.34 -3.92
CA GLU A 254 5.50 22.54 -4.22
C GLU A 254 4.93 22.36 -5.64
N GLU A 255 3.62 22.18 -5.74
CA GLU A 255 2.96 22.24 -7.04
C GLU A 255 3.24 23.62 -7.61
N ALA A 256 3.92 23.68 -8.75
CA ALA A 256 4.03 24.93 -9.49
C ALA A 256 2.59 25.45 -9.71
N PRO A 257 2.29 26.72 -9.38
CA PRO A 257 0.95 27.24 -9.59
C PRO A 257 0.56 26.97 -11.06
N PRO A 258 -0.66 26.52 -11.30
CA PRO A 258 -1.11 26.26 -12.66
C PRO A 258 -0.83 27.51 -13.50
N PRO A 259 -0.33 27.36 -14.74
CA PRO A 259 -0.10 28.50 -15.60
C PRO A 259 -1.35 29.37 -15.61
N VAL A 260 -1.22 30.63 -15.22
CA VAL A 260 -2.31 31.57 -15.30
C VAL A 260 -2.59 31.71 -16.80
N GLU A 261 -3.59 31.01 -17.30
CA GLU A 261 -4.16 31.29 -18.59
C GLU A 261 -4.74 32.70 -18.49
N VAL A 262 -3.93 33.68 -18.88
CA VAL A 262 -4.43 35.02 -19.17
C VAL A 262 -5.21 34.89 -20.48
N SER A 263 -6.49 34.57 -20.38
CA SER A 263 -7.40 34.71 -21.49
C SER A 263 -7.53 36.19 -21.77
N GLU A 264 -6.71 36.70 -22.68
CA GLU A 264 -7.02 37.89 -23.43
C GLU A 264 -8.20 37.53 -24.33
N GLU A 265 -9.39 37.86 -23.86
CA GLU A 265 -10.59 38.19 -24.64
C GLU A 265 -11.77 38.17 -23.65
N VAL A 266 -12.03 39.34 -23.07
CA VAL A 266 -13.34 39.62 -22.51
C VAL A 266 -14.17 40.21 -23.64
N ASP A 267 -14.81 39.38 -24.44
CA ASP A 267 -15.88 39.84 -25.27
C ASP A 267 -17.06 40.28 -24.37
N GLU A 268 -17.39 41.53 -24.45
CA GLU A 268 -18.65 42.11 -23.96
C GLU A 268 -19.81 41.38 -24.66
N LEU A 269 -20.44 40.43 -23.98
CA LEU A 269 -21.85 40.12 -24.27
C LEU A 269 -22.43 39.17 -23.21
N ASP A 270 -23.58 39.60 -22.69
CA ASP A 270 -24.62 38.84 -21.99
C ASP A 270 -24.64 38.80 -20.46
N LEU A 271 -25.11 39.94 -19.92
CA LEU A 271 -25.51 40.15 -18.52
C LEU A 271 -26.97 39.71 -18.23
N ALA A 272 -27.46 38.64 -18.76
CA ALA A 272 -28.86 38.30 -18.55
C ALA A 272 -29.18 36.83 -18.26
N THR A 273 -28.36 36.05 -17.57
CA THR A 273 -28.84 34.81 -16.93
C THR A 273 -27.72 34.15 -16.12
N LYS A 274 -27.50 34.53 -14.86
CA LYS A 274 -26.69 33.73 -13.92
C LYS A 274 -27.38 33.62 -12.55
N PRO A 275 -27.53 32.39 -12.01
CA PRO A 275 -28.04 32.22 -10.67
C PRO A 275 -27.01 32.67 -9.62
N ASN A 276 -27.54 33.20 -8.56
CA ASN A 276 -26.94 33.87 -7.41
C ASN A 276 -25.66 33.19 -6.84
N ARG A 277 -24.48 33.77 -7.12
CA ARG A 277 -23.17 33.34 -6.62
C ARG A 277 -22.91 33.63 -5.13
N SER A 278 -23.89 34.10 -4.36
CA SER A 278 -23.71 34.49 -2.96
C SER A 278 -23.57 33.33 -1.98
N ILE A 279 -23.99 32.13 -2.33
CA ILE A 279 -23.97 30.96 -1.44
C ILE A 279 -22.59 30.29 -1.41
N VAL A 280 -21.90 30.20 -2.54
CA VAL A 280 -20.59 29.54 -2.65
C VAL A 280 -19.48 30.39 -1.99
N ARG A 281 -19.52 31.72 -2.12
CA ARG A 281 -18.55 32.62 -1.46
C ARG A 281 -18.66 32.62 0.07
N ARG A 282 -19.81 32.36 0.64
CA ARG A 282 -19.99 32.27 2.11
C ARG A 282 -19.43 30.99 2.72
N ALA A 283 -19.36 29.89 1.95
CA ALA A 283 -18.75 28.64 2.42
C ALA A 283 -17.23 28.74 2.45
N LEU A 284 -16.62 29.29 1.39
CA LEU A 284 -15.16 29.41 1.29
C LEU A 284 -14.55 30.48 2.25
N SER A 285 -15.27 31.56 2.59
CA SER A 285 -14.79 32.55 3.57
C SER A 285 -14.86 32.08 5.02
N ARG A 286 -15.62 31.03 5.32
CA ARG A 286 -15.66 30.41 6.65
C ARG A 286 -14.50 29.44 6.90
N VAL A 287 -13.95 28.85 5.87
CA VAL A 287 -12.81 27.92 5.98
C VAL A 287 -11.49 28.69 6.11
N SER A 288 -11.29 29.77 5.37
CA SER A 288 -10.08 30.61 5.50
C SER A 288 -10.02 31.45 6.78
N GLY A 289 -11.13 31.66 7.49
CA GLY A 289 -11.17 32.38 8.77
C GLY A 289 -10.78 31.52 9.99
N LEU A 290 -10.69 30.22 9.85
CA LEU A 290 -10.29 29.29 10.91
C LEU A 290 -8.79 29.01 10.97
N ILE A 291 -8.05 29.35 9.91
CA ILE A 291 -6.60 29.08 9.79
C ILE A 291 -5.73 30.23 10.37
N HIS A 292 -6.32 31.38 10.74
CA HIS A 292 -5.58 32.54 11.28
C HIS A 292 -5.90 32.91 12.75
N ARG A 293 -6.43 31.98 13.55
CA ARG A 293 -6.61 32.20 14.99
C ARG A 293 -6.26 30.93 15.78
N SER A 294 -5.00 30.68 15.97
CA SER A 294 -4.40 30.05 17.16
C SER A 294 -2.89 30.16 17.07
#